data_69b54ec2fbaf84967854b59a9ea88a0e
#
_entry.id   69b54ec2fbaf84967854b59a9ea88a0e
#
_cell.length_a   1.000
_cell.length_b   1.000
_cell.length_c   1.000
_cell.angle_alpha   90.00
_cell.angle_beta   90.00
_cell.angle_gamma   90.00
#
_symmetry.space_group_name_H-M   'P 1'
#
loop_
_entity.id
_entity.type
_entity.pdbx_description
1 polymer ?
#
loop_
_entity_poly.entity_id
_entity_poly.type
_entity_poly.pdbx_seq_one_letter_code
_entity_poly.pdbx_strand_id
1 'polypeptide(L)'
;MNEKMKEIAIKIKQTIRKYPLSSFFIILIWYLSFFTPPKTELDEVAFIDKWVHIAMYGGTFGTLWIEYLVKHQWQCNRQRLFLWAWLLPIVMSGCIELLQEYCTDGRRSGDWIDLIANALGVSLAALFGLALRKFNSK
;
A
#
# COMPACT_ATOMS: atom_id res chain seq x y z
N MET A 1 -20.74 20.46 -9.17
CA MET A 1 -19.39 19.85 -9.10
C MET A 1 -18.47 20.59 -10.06
N ASN A 2 -17.39 21.16 -9.55
CA ASN A 2 -16.43 21.95 -10.32
C ASN A 2 -15.75 21.08 -11.41
N GLU A 3 -15.38 21.67 -12.56
CA GLU A 3 -14.71 20.95 -13.67
C GLU A 3 -13.42 20.24 -13.23
N LYS A 4 -12.63 20.86 -12.34
CA LYS A 4 -11.45 20.20 -11.73
C LYS A 4 -11.80 18.93 -10.98
N MET A 5 -12.91 18.92 -10.24
CA MET A 5 -13.36 17.73 -9.50
C MET A 5 -13.81 16.61 -10.44
N LYS A 6 -14.47 16.96 -11.55
CA LYS A 6 -14.84 15.99 -12.58
C LYS A 6 -13.60 15.34 -13.22
N GLU A 7 -12.61 16.17 -13.55
CA GLU A 7 -11.34 15.68 -14.12
C GLU A 7 -10.61 14.73 -13.16
N ILE A 8 -10.54 15.07 -11.87
CA ILE A 8 -9.95 14.22 -10.84
C ILE A 8 -10.71 12.89 -10.73
N ALA A 9 -12.03 12.93 -10.68
CA ALA A 9 -12.87 11.73 -10.60
C ALA A 9 -12.68 10.81 -11.82
N ILE A 10 -12.56 11.37 -13.03
CA ILE A 10 -12.26 10.61 -14.25
C ILE A 10 -10.89 9.95 -14.16
N LYS A 11 -9.85 10.68 -13.73
CA LYS A 11 -8.49 10.14 -13.55
C LYS A 11 -8.45 9.00 -12.52
N ILE A 12 -9.13 9.16 -11.39
CA ILE A 12 -9.25 8.12 -10.36
C ILE A 12 -9.92 6.88 -10.95
N LYS A 13 -11.06 7.03 -11.63
CA LYS A 13 -11.77 5.92 -12.26
C LYS A 13 -10.90 5.18 -13.30
N GLN A 14 -10.14 5.93 -14.10
CA GLN A 14 -9.21 5.36 -15.08
C GLN A 14 -8.07 4.58 -14.37
N THR A 15 -7.53 5.12 -13.28
CA THR A 15 -6.47 4.47 -12.49
C THR A 15 -6.98 3.17 -11.86
N ILE A 16 -8.16 3.16 -11.24
CA ILE A 16 -8.79 1.97 -10.69
C ILE A 16 -9.00 0.90 -11.76
N ARG A 17 -9.47 1.29 -12.95
CA ARG A 17 -9.63 0.35 -14.07
C ARG A 17 -8.30 -0.17 -14.61
N LYS A 18 -7.25 0.64 -14.53
CA LYS A 18 -5.91 0.25 -14.98
C LYS A 18 -5.23 -0.69 -13.99
N TYR A 19 -5.44 -0.51 -12.69
CA TYR A 19 -4.81 -1.28 -11.62
C TYR A 19 -5.86 -1.83 -10.63
N PRO A 20 -6.72 -2.77 -11.08
CA PRO A 20 -7.89 -3.17 -10.29
C PRO A 20 -7.55 -3.90 -8.99
N LEU A 21 -6.59 -4.82 -9.02
CA LEU A 21 -6.21 -5.59 -7.83
C LEU A 21 -5.51 -4.71 -6.80
N SER A 22 -4.56 -3.88 -7.24
CA SER A 22 -3.87 -2.95 -6.35
C SER A 22 -4.84 -1.95 -5.73
N SER A 23 -5.77 -1.43 -6.52
CA SER A 23 -6.80 -0.51 -6.02
C SER A 23 -7.69 -1.17 -4.97
N PHE A 24 -8.10 -2.41 -5.20
CA PHE A 24 -8.86 -3.20 -4.22
C PHE A 24 -8.08 -3.37 -2.91
N PHE A 25 -6.82 -3.78 -2.98
CA PHE A 25 -6.00 -3.96 -1.79
C PHE A 25 -5.68 -2.66 -1.06
N ILE A 26 -5.50 -1.54 -1.76
CA ILE A 26 -5.32 -0.23 -1.12
C ILE A 26 -6.58 0.18 -0.36
N ILE A 27 -7.77 -0.01 -0.93
CA ILE A 27 -9.04 0.25 -0.24
C ILE A 27 -9.17 -0.68 0.98
N LEU A 28 -8.77 -1.94 0.85
CA LEU A 28 -8.78 -2.90 1.95
C LEU A 28 -7.83 -2.49 3.08
N ILE A 29 -6.63 -1.97 2.77
CA ILE A 29 -5.72 -1.40 3.77
C ILE A 29 -6.41 -0.29 4.57
N TRP A 30 -7.04 0.67 3.89
CA TRP A 30 -7.77 1.74 4.54
C TRP A 30 -8.88 1.22 5.44
N TYR A 31 -9.68 0.28 4.96
CA TYR A 31 -10.73 -0.34 5.75
C TYR A 31 -10.19 -1.03 7.00
N LEU A 32 -9.19 -1.91 6.84
CA LEU A 32 -8.61 -2.69 7.95
C LEU A 32 -7.87 -1.81 8.96
N SER A 33 -7.29 -0.69 8.52
CA SER A 33 -6.59 0.24 9.41
C SER A 33 -7.52 0.88 10.44
N PHE A 34 -8.80 1.07 10.11
CA PHE A 34 -9.79 1.65 11.02
C PHE A 34 -10.75 0.61 11.62
N PHE A 35 -10.69 -0.62 11.15
CA PHE A 35 -11.42 -1.74 11.72
C PHE A 35 -10.72 -2.20 13.02
N THR A 36 -11.49 -2.43 14.08
CA THR A 36 -10.99 -2.99 15.33
C THR A 36 -11.29 -4.49 15.35
N PRO A 37 -10.32 -5.37 15.06
CA PRO A 37 -10.56 -6.80 15.06
C PRO A 37 -10.82 -7.31 16.48
N PRO A 38 -11.60 -8.40 16.63
CA PRO A 38 -11.71 -9.07 17.91
C PRO A 38 -10.36 -9.66 18.31
N LYS A 39 -10.09 -9.72 19.62
CA LYS A 39 -8.89 -10.35 20.15
C LYS A 39 -8.91 -11.85 19.83
N THR A 40 -7.77 -12.39 19.44
CA THR A 40 -7.57 -13.79 19.10
C THR A 40 -6.32 -14.33 19.79
N GLU A 41 -6.16 -15.65 19.83
CA GLU A 41 -4.95 -16.31 20.36
C GLU A 41 -3.67 -15.88 19.60
N LEU A 42 -3.81 -15.42 18.36
CA LEU A 42 -2.69 -14.91 17.57
C LEU A 42 -2.09 -13.62 18.14
N ASP A 43 -2.86 -12.87 18.94
CA ASP A 43 -2.36 -11.64 19.59
C ASP A 43 -1.29 -11.93 20.65
N GLU A 44 -1.18 -13.18 21.11
CA GLU A 44 -0.14 -13.63 22.02
C GLU A 44 1.21 -13.89 21.32
N VAL A 45 1.22 -13.98 19.99
CA VAL A 45 2.45 -14.18 19.22
C VAL A 45 3.21 -12.84 19.14
N ALA A 46 4.46 -12.85 19.58
CA ALA A 46 5.29 -11.66 19.60
C ALA A 46 5.40 -11.01 18.21
N PHE A 47 5.11 -9.73 18.14
CA PHE A 47 5.17 -8.92 16.91
C PHE A 47 4.25 -9.39 15.76
N ILE A 48 3.20 -10.17 16.04
CA ILE A 48 2.30 -10.66 14.97
C ILE A 48 1.70 -9.51 14.18
N ASP A 49 1.32 -8.42 14.83
CA ASP A 49 0.80 -7.20 14.22
C ASP A 49 1.80 -6.61 13.21
N LYS A 50 3.09 -6.57 13.53
CA LYS A 50 4.14 -6.07 12.63
C LYS A 50 4.33 -6.96 11.40
N TRP A 51 4.25 -8.27 11.57
CA TRP A 51 4.27 -9.21 10.44
C TRP A 51 3.06 -9.05 9.53
N VAL A 52 1.88 -8.79 10.10
CA VAL A 52 0.66 -8.49 9.34
C VAL A 52 0.84 -7.20 8.53
N HIS A 53 1.42 -6.15 9.10
CA HIS A 53 1.71 -4.90 8.40
C HIS A 53 2.69 -5.12 7.24
N ILE A 54 3.79 -5.83 7.46
CA ILE A 54 4.76 -6.17 6.40
C ILE A 54 4.08 -6.95 5.26
N ALA A 55 3.30 -7.98 5.59
CA ALA A 55 2.61 -8.82 4.61
C ALA A 55 1.55 -8.03 3.83
N MET A 56 0.76 -7.22 4.51
CA MET A 56 -0.31 -6.42 3.92
C MET A 56 0.24 -5.38 2.93
N TYR A 57 1.24 -4.61 3.34
CA TYR A 57 1.88 -3.61 2.49
C TYR A 57 2.74 -4.26 1.41
N GLY A 58 3.53 -5.27 1.75
CA GLY A 58 4.34 -6.02 0.79
C GLY A 58 3.50 -6.70 -0.29
N GLY A 59 2.41 -7.36 0.09
CA GLY A 59 1.46 -8.00 -0.83
C GLY A 59 0.75 -7.00 -1.74
N THR A 60 0.24 -5.90 -1.16
CA THR A 60 -0.47 -4.86 -1.92
C THR A 60 0.45 -4.20 -2.96
N PHE A 61 1.61 -3.75 -2.54
CA PHE A 61 2.52 -3.03 -3.44
C PHE A 61 3.33 -3.97 -4.33
N GLY A 62 3.53 -5.23 -3.93
CA GLY A 62 4.00 -6.29 -4.82
C GLY A 62 3.02 -6.54 -5.97
N THR A 63 1.73 -6.58 -5.69
CA THR A 63 0.68 -6.66 -6.71
C THR A 63 0.72 -5.44 -7.64
N LEU A 64 0.90 -4.24 -7.10
CA LEU A 64 1.04 -3.03 -7.92
C LEU A 64 2.24 -3.11 -8.87
N TRP A 65 3.38 -3.62 -8.40
CA TRP A 65 4.55 -3.84 -9.24
C TRP A 65 4.25 -4.81 -10.39
N ILE A 66 3.59 -5.94 -10.10
CA ILE A 66 3.22 -6.92 -11.12
C ILE A 66 2.26 -6.30 -12.15
N GLU A 67 1.18 -5.66 -11.70
CA GLU A 67 0.22 -5.01 -12.60
C GLU A 67 0.88 -3.93 -13.46
N TYR A 68 1.79 -3.14 -12.87
CA TYR A 68 2.53 -2.11 -13.59
C TYR A 68 3.44 -2.73 -14.66
N LEU A 69 4.27 -3.69 -14.29
CA LEU A 69 5.25 -4.31 -15.20
C LEU A 69 4.57 -5.03 -16.36
N VAL A 70 3.51 -5.79 -16.10
CA VAL A 70 2.74 -6.48 -17.14
C VAL A 70 2.12 -5.47 -18.12
N LYS A 71 1.50 -4.41 -17.60
CA LYS A 71 0.85 -3.39 -18.46
C LYS A 71 1.82 -2.53 -19.26
N HIS A 72 3.06 -2.42 -18.81
CA HIS A 72 4.10 -1.66 -19.50
C HIS A 72 5.14 -2.58 -20.19
N GLN A 73 4.78 -3.84 -20.45
CA GLN A 73 5.63 -4.81 -21.15
C GLN A 73 7.04 -4.86 -20.56
N TRP A 74 7.11 -4.94 -19.21
CA TRP A 74 8.35 -4.99 -18.42
C TRP A 74 9.25 -3.74 -18.52
N GLN A 75 8.77 -2.68 -19.19
CA GLN A 75 9.43 -1.38 -19.17
C GLN A 75 9.14 -0.65 -17.86
N CYS A 76 10.13 0.06 -17.35
CA CYS A 76 10.03 0.66 -16.01
C CYS A 76 10.59 2.09 -16.04
N ASN A 77 9.75 3.04 -15.70
CA ASN A 77 10.20 4.38 -15.36
C ASN A 77 10.56 4.43 -13.87
N ARG A 78 11.87 4.40 -13.55
CA ARG A 78 12.37 4.32 -12.18
C ARG A 78 11.90 5.48 -11.29
N GLN A 79 11.92 6.71 -11.82
CA GLN A 79 11.49 7.90 -11.05
C GLN A 79 10.00 7.83 -10.71
N ARG A 80 9.16 7.43 -11.69
CA ARG A 80 7.72 7.28 -11.49
C ARG A 80 7.43 6.19 -10.47
N LEU A 81 8.10 5.04 -10.57
CA LEU A 81 7.90 3.94 -9.62
C LEU A 81 8.42 4.27 -8.22
N PHE A 82 9.53 5.00 -8.11
CA PHE A 82 9.99 5.49 -6.82
C PHE A 82 8.93 6.37 -6.13
N LEU A 83 8.34 7.29 -6.85
CA LEU A 83 7.32 8.17 -6.29
C LEU A 83 6.01 7.42 -5.96
N TRP A 84 5.48 6.63 -6.88
CA TRP A 84 4.14 6.06 -6.77
C TRP A 84 4.08 4.70 -6.08
N ALA A 85 5.13 3.90 -6.19
CA ALA A 85 5.15 2.55 -5.65
C ALA A 85 6.05 2.37 -4.42
N TRP A 86 6.79 3.40 -4.01
CA TRP A 86 7.61 3.37 -2.80
C TRP A 86 7.35 4.55 -1.88
N LEU A 87 7.57 5.79 -2.32
CA LEU A 87 7.43 6.96 -1.45
C LEU A 87 5.97 7.23 -1.05
N LEU A 88 5.06 7.27 -2.01
CA LEU A 88 3.64 7.56 -1.74
C LEU A 88 2.98 6.55 -0.80
N PRO A 89 3.21 5.23 -0.92
CA PRO A 89 2.72 4.25 0.06
C PRO A 89 3.22 4.49 1.48
N ILE A 90 4.48 4.86 1.65
CA ILE A 90 5.06 5.17 2.96
C ILE A 90 4.41 6.43 3.55
N VAL A 91 4.25 7.48 2.74
CA VAL A 91 3.53 8.69 3.16
C VAL A 91 2.07 8.38 3.52
N MET A 92 1.38 7.59 2.71
CA MET A 92 0.01 7.13 2.98
C MET A 92 -0.06 6.38 4.32
N SER A 93 0.89 5.48 4.59
CA SER A 93 0.99 4.76 5.85
C SER A 93 1.15 5.73 7.03
N GLY A 94 2.05 6.70 6.93
CA GLY A 94 2.22 7.72 7.96
C GLY A 94 0.94 8.53 8.22
N CYS A 95 0.21 8.89 7.18
CA CYS A 95 -1.09 9.55 7.32
C CYS A 95 -2.11 8.66 8.03
N ILE A 96 -2.14 7.36 7.74
CA ILE A 96 -3.02 6.40 8.42
C ILE A 96 -2.69 6.32 9.90
N GLU A 97 -1.40 6.22 10.27
CA GLU A 97 -0.98 6.19 11.69
C GLU A 97 -1.41 7.46 12.44
N LEU A 98 -1.25 8.63 11.82
CA LEU A 98 -1.71 9.89 12.39
C LEU A 98 -3.25 9.93 12.55
N LEU A 99 -3.99 9.45 11.56
CA LEU A 99 -5.45 9.40 11.64
C LEU A 99 -5.92 8.39 12.69
N GLN A 100 -5.23 7.27 12.87
CA GLN A 100 -5.53 6.32 13.95
C GLN A 100 -5.34 6.97 15.32
N GLU A 101 -4.25 7.72 15.52
CA GLU A 101 -3.97 8.39 16.78
C GLU A 101 -5.01 9.48 17.10
N TYR A 102 -5.34 10.34 16.15
CA TYR A 102 -6.11 11.55 16.42
C TYR A 102 -7.60 11.48 16.06
N CYS A 103 -8.02 10.52 15.23
CA CYS A 103 -9.37 10.47 14.66
C CYS A 103 -10.17 9.22 15.03
N THR A 104 -9.71 8.39 15.97
CA THR A 104 -10.43 7.16 16.36
C THR A 104 -10.96 7.16 17.78
N ASP A 105 -10.93 8.29 18.47
CA ASP A 105 -11.37 8.41 19.87
C ASP A 105 -10.73 7.35 20.80
N GLY A 106 -9.45 7.07 20.61
CA GLY A 106 -8.67 6.09 21.37
C GLY A 106 -8.94 4.61 21.06
N ARG A 107 -9.76 4.31 20.05
CA ARG A 107 -10.00 2.91 19.60
C ARG A 107 -8.78 2.29 18.92
N ARG A 108 -7.99 3.09 18.25
CA ARG A 108 -6.72 2.72 17.61
C ARG A 108 -5.67 3.74 18.00
N SER A 109 -4.48 3.28 18.29
CA SER A 109 -3.32 4.14 18.50
C SER A 109 -2.40 4.09 17.28
N GLY A 110 -1.84 5.24 16.90
CA GLY A 110 -0.78 5.30 15.91
C GLY A 110 0.52 4.70 16.48
N ASP A 111 1.20 3.90 15.71
CA ASP A 111 2.47 3.26 16.12
C ASP A 111 3.56 3.49 15.06
N TRP A 112 4.62 4.17 15.44
CA TRP A 112 5.78 4.39 14.56
C TRP A 112 6.46 3.09 14.13
N ILE A 113 6.36 2.03 14.92
CA ILE A 113 6.88 0.71 14.57
C ILE A 113 6.05 0.11 13.43
N ASP A 114 4.74 0.35 13.41
CA ASP A 114 3.86 -0.04 12.30
C ASP A 114 4.23 0.69 11.00
N LEU A 115 4.54 1.99 11.09
CA LEU A 115 5.07 2.74 9.95
C LEU A 115 6.36 2.12 9.40
N ILE A 116 7.28 1.73 10.28
CA ILE A 116 8.53 1.06 9.88
C ILE A 116 8.23 -0.29 9.23
N ALA A 117 7.33 -1.09 9.81
CA ALA A 117 6.92 -2.37 9.26
C ALA A 117 6.27 -2.22 7.88
N ASN A 118 5.41 -1.21 7.69
CA ASN A 118 4.80 -0.87 6.41
C ASN A 118 5.85 -0.46 5.37
N ALA A 119 6.80 0.40 5.75
CA ALA A 119 7.90 0.83 4.88
C ALA A 119 8.80 -0.35 4.48
N LEU A 120 9.04 -1.29 5.40
CA LEU A 120 9.78 -2.52 5.11
C LEU A 120 9.01 -3.38 4.09
N GLY A 121 7.71 -3.58 4.27
CA GLY A 121 6.86 -4.31 3.32
C GLY A 121 6.89 -3.70 1.92
N VAL A 122 6.74 -2.38 1.82
CA VAL A 122 6.82 -1.64 0.54
C VAL A 122 8.20 -1.79 -0.10
N SER A 123 9.27 -1.75 0.69
CA SER A 123 10.64 -1.89 0.19
C SER A 123 10.92 -3.30 -0.34
N LEU A 124 10.44 -4.34 0.35
CA LEU A 124 10.50 -5.72 -0.11
C LEU A 124 9.73 -5.90 -1.43
N ALA A 125 8.55 -5.30 -1.56
CA ALA A 125 7.77 -5.28 -2.81
C ALA A 125 8.55 -4.62 -3.96
N ALA A 126 9.23 -3.51 -3.70
CA ALA A 126 10.04 -2.83 -4.70
C ALA A 126 11.24 -3.69 -5.16
N LEU A 127 11.93 -4.34 -4.24
CA LEU A 127 13.03 -5.27 -4.55
C LEU A 127 12.53 -6.45 -5.39
N PHE A 128 11.40 -7.03 -5.01
CA PHE A 128 10.75 -8.10 -5.76
C PHE A 128 10.37 -7.65 -7.18
N GLY A 129 9.76 -6.49 -7.34
CA GLY A 129 9.37 -5.93 -8.63
C GLY A 129 10.59 -5.67 -9.54
N LEU A 130 11.67 -5.12 -8.99
CA LEU A 130 12.92 -4.92 -9.73
C LEU A 130 13.57 -6.24 -10.16
N ALA A 131 13.52 -7.26 -9.30
CA ALA A 131 14.00 -8.61 -9.63
C ALA A 131 13.16 -9.22 -10.76
N LEU A 132 11.84 -9.19 -10.66
CA LEU A 132 10.93 -9.67 -11.72
C LEU A 132 11.22 -9.00 -13.07
N ARG A 133 11.38 -7.68 -13.06
CA ARG A 133 11.73 -6.93 -14.26
C ARG A 133 13.03 -7.45 -14.87
N LYS A 134 14.09 -7.64 -14.06
CA LYS A 134 15.39 -8.12 -14.54
C LYS A 134 15.30 -9.48 -15.24
N PHE A 135 14.43 -10.36 -14.75
CA PHE A 135 14.27 -11.70 -15.35
C PHE A 135 13.42 -11.69 -16.63
N ASN A 136 12.53 -10.73 -16.80
CA ASN A 136 11.58 -10.69 -17.92
C ASN A 136 11.88 -9.61 -18.97
N SER A 137 12.86 -8.76 -18.78
CA SER A 137 13.26 -7.69 -19.71
C SER A 137 14.29 -8.13 -20.76
N LYS A 138 14.31 -9.42 -21.08
CA LYS A 138 15.16 -9.95 -22.16
C LYS A 138 14.54 -9.72 -23.51
#